data_3724a38cbd89ef6bcbd12f2b2aa89517
#
_entry.id   3724a38cbd89ef6bcbd12f2b2aa89517
#
_cell.length_a   1.000
_cell.length_b   1.000
_cell.length_c   1.000
_cell.angle_alpha   90.00
_cell.angle_beta   90.00
_cell.angle_gamma   90.00
#
_symmetry.space_group_name_H-M   'P 1'
#
loop_
_entity.id
_entity.type
_entity.pdbx_description
1 polymer ?
#
loop_
_entity_poly.entity_id
_entity_poly.type
_entity_poly.pdbx_seq_one_letter_code
_entity_poly.pdbx_strand_id
1 'polypeptide(L)'
;MANEASRIVMACAMIAVSQFTLSAVAETLMHRAENQVPVAIVRVERTADHTEIHLQTQAALEKVCFAPTGLNSPYLLANGQNYRYLGGDNVTACPQRRDYAAGDVVVLRFAPLDAGSSTFSLTSGSQKQSADAVSPAAPSWNFIRVILN
;
A
#
# COMPACT_ATOMS: atom_id res chain seq x y z
N MET A 1 -27.73 65.71 -15.44
CA MET A 1 -26.35 65.16 -15.54
C MET A 1 -26.34 63.89 -14.74
N ALA A 2 -26.51 62.77 -15.42
CA ALA A 2 -26.59 61.46 -14.80
C ALA A 2 -25.17 60.84 -14.72
N ASN A 3 -24.78 60.39 -13.55
CA ASN A 3 -23.51 59.78 -13.30
C ASN A 3 -23.75 58.25 -13.15
N GLU A 4 -23.50 57.49 -14.20
CA GLU A 4 -23.61 56.04 -14.19
C GLU A 4 -22.37 55.42 -13.53
N ALA A 5 -22.54 54.91 -12.33
CA ALA A 5 -21.53 54.11 -11.64
C ALA A 5 -21.59 52.68 -12.19
N SER A 6 -20.58 52.35 -12.99
CA SER A 6 -20.35 51.00 -13.52
C SER A 6 -19.97 50.05 -12.37
N ARG A 7 -20.86 49.11 -12.04
CA ARG A 7 -20.59 47.99 -11.11
C ARG A 7 -19.90 46.86 -11.86
N ILE A 8 -18.60 46.74 -11.64
CA ILE A 8 -17.84 45.59 -12.07
C ILE A 8 -18.17 44.43 -11.12
N VAL A 9 -18.95 43.50 -11.62
CA VAL A 9 -19.21 42.23 -10.94
C VAL A 9 -18.04 41.30 -11.25
N MET A 10 -17.17 41.14 -10.27
CA MET A 10 -16.05 40.21 -10.33
C MET A 10 -16.57 38.81 -10.05
N ALA A 11 -16.82 38.01 -11.10
CA ALA A 11 -17.20 36.60 -10.98
C ALA A 11 -15.96 35.79 -10.61
N CYS A 12 -15.83 35.39 -9.33
CA CYS A 12 -14.86 34.37 -8.90
C CYS A 12 -15.29 33.02 -9.49
N ALA A 13 -14.64 32.59 -10.56
CA ALA A 13 -14.75 31.24 -11.05
C ALA A 13 -14.01 30.30 -10.07
N MET A 14 -14.75 29.60 -9.23
CA MET A 14 -14.21 28.50 -8.44
C MET A 14 -13.91 27.36 -9.39
N ILE A 15 -12.63 27.15 -9.66
CA ILE A 15 -12.15 25.95 -10.36
C ILE A 15 -12.22 24.81 -9.36
N ALA A 16 -13.24 23.98 -9.47
CA ALA A 16 -13.33 22.73 -8.75
C ALA A 16 -12.28 21.79 -9.36
N VAL A 17 -11.17 21.63 -8.66
CA VAL A 17 -10.17 20.61 -9.00
C VAL A 17 -10.78 19.25 -8.66
N SER A 18 -11.36 18.60 -9.67
CA SER A 18 -11.81 17.20 -9.55
C SER A 18 -10.60 16.33 -9.32
N GLN A 19 -10.46 15.82 -8.10
CA GLN A 19 -9.47 14.79 -7.78
C GLN A 19 -9.91 13.50 -8.48
N PHE A 20 -9.28 13.21 -9.61
CA PHE A 20 -9.44 11.92 -10.27
C PHE A 20 -8.72 10.87 -9.43
N THR A 21 -9.47 10.09 -8.66
CA THR A 21 -8.98 8.84 -8.09
C THR A 21 -8.95 7.81 -9.20
N LEU A 22 -7.78 7.53 -9.73
CA LEU A 22 -7.57 6.40 -10.63
C LEU A 22 -7.59 5.12 -9.79
N SER A 23 -8.76 4.49 -9.67
CA SER A 23 -8.89 3.14 -9.14
C SER A 23 -8.44 2.17 -10.22
N ALA A 24 -7.18 1.76 -10.19
CA ALA A 24 -6.71 0.64 -11.00
C ALA A 24 -7.13 -0.65 -10.29
N VAL A 25 -8.04 -1.39 -10.88
CA VAL A 25 -8.30 -2.78 -10.48
C VAL A 25 -7.09 -3.57 -10.90
N ALA A 26 -6.28 -4.05 -9.95
CA ALA A 26 -5.18 -4.93 -10.25
C ALA A 26 -5.73 -6.27 -10.74
N GLU A 27 -5.72 -6.49 -12.04
CA GLU A 27 -5.92 -7.82 -12.58
C GLU A 27 -4.70 -8.65 -12.24
N THR A 28 -4.88 -9.60 -11.35
CA THR A 28 -3.81 -10.38 -10.72
C THR A 28 -3.32 -11.46 -11.68
N LEU A 29 -2.56 -11.07 -12.68
CA LEU A 29 -1.83 -12.00 -13.51
C LEU A 29 -0.40 -12.15 -12.98
N MET A 30 -0.16 -13.23 -12.27
CA MET A 30 1.13 -13.74 -11.83
C MET A 30 1.84 -12.97 -10.70
N HIS A 31 1.31 -13.03 -9.50
CA HIS A 31 2.16 -12.83 -8.33
C HIS A 31 2.67 -14.19 -7.84
N ARG A 32 3.95 -14.37 -7.87
CA ARG A 32 4.60 -15.49 -7.19
C ARG A 32 4.86 -15.03 -5.75
N ALA A 33 4.09 -15.57 -4.81
CA ALA A 33 4.49 -15.48 -3.41
C ALA A 33 5.74 -16.34 -3.24
N GLU A 34 6.88 -15.73 -2.93
CA GLU A 34 8.13 -16.49 -2.73
C GLU A 34 8.10 -17.40 -1.51
N ASN A 35 7.21 -17.13 -0.57
CA ASN A 35 6.99 -17.98 0.60
C ASN A 35 5.49 -18.23 0.70
N GLN A 36 5.13 -19.46 0.97
CA GLN A 36 3.78 -20.03 1.03
C GLN A 36 2.86 -19.42 2.12
N VAL A 37 2.86 -18.09 2.23
CA VAL A 37 1.90 -17.42 3.11
C VAL A 37 0.58 -17.37 2.35
N PRO A 38 -0.50 -17.87 2.92
CA PRO A 38 -1.80 -17.88 2.26
C PRO A 38 -2.45 -16.48 2.29
N VAL A 39 -1.88 -15.57 1.51
CA VAL A 39 -2.34 -14.18 1.36
C VAL A 39 -2.33 -13.83 -0.11
N ALA A 40 -3.37 -13.16 -0.59
CA ALA A 40 -3.48 -12.68 -1.96
C ALA A 40 -3.61 -11.16 -2.00
N ILE A 41 -3.00 -10.50 -2.99
CA ILE A 41 -3.30 -9.12 -3.34
C ILE A 41 -4.65 -9.13 -4.06
N VAL A 42 -5.65 -8.46 -3.49
CA VAL A 42 -7.00 -8.38 -4.06
C VAL A 42 -7.29 -7.02 -4.69
N ARG A 43 -6.55 -5.98 -4.33
CA ARG A 43 -6.72 -4.64 -4.88
C ARG A 43 -5.46 -3.80 -4.69
N VAL A 44 -5.18 -2.91 -5.64
CA VAL A 44 -4.17 -1.87 -5.54
C VAL A 44 -4.83 -0.54 -5.87
N GLU A 45 -4.70 0.44 -4.99
CA GLU A 45 -5.17 1.79 -5.22
C GLU A 45 -4.00 2.76 -5.24
N ARG A 46 -4.02 3.69 -6.19
CA ARG A 46 -3.00 4.72 -6.33
C ARG A 46 -3.66 6.09 -6.24
N THR A 47 -3.16 6.90 -5.33
CA THR A 47 -3.56 8.29 -5.19
C THR A 47 -2.33 9.19 -5.36
N ALA A 48 -2.52 10.51 -5.36
CA ALA A 48 -1.41 11.45 -5.37
C ALA A 48 -0.53 11.36 -4.10
N ASP A 49 -1.11 10.91 -2.98
CA ASP A 49 -0.49 10.96 -1.67
C ASP A 49 0.10 9.61 -1.23
N HIS A 50 -0.47 8.50 -1.72
CA HIS A 50 -0.06 7.17 -1.32
C HIS A 50 -0.50 6.08 -2.32
N THR A 51 0.05 4.89 -2.12
CA THR A 51 -0.39 3.66 -2.78
C THR A 51 -0.89 2.69 -1.71
N GLU A 52 -2.09 2.15 -1.87
CA GLU A 52 -2.67 1.14 -0.99
C GLU A 52 -2.63 -0.24 -1.65
N ILE A 53 -2.19 -1.22 -0.88
CA ILE A 53 -2.20 -2.64 -1.25
C ILE A 53 -3.18 -3.35 -0.32
N HIS A 54 -4.27 -3.85 -0.88
CA HIS A 54 -5.26 -4.64 -0.16
C HIS A 54 -4.91 -6.11 -0.26
N LEU A 55 -4.61 -6.71 0.89
CA LEU A 55 -4.23 -8.09 1.03
C LEU A 55 -5.37 -8.87 1.70
N GLN A 56 -5.77 -10.00 1.14
CA GLN A 56 -6.75 -10.89 1.75
C GLN A 56 -6.09 -12.18 2.20
N THR A 57 -6.32 -12.55 3.45
CA THR A 57 -5.87 -13.84 4.01
C THR A 57 -6.69 -14.97 3.43
N GLN A 58 -6.03 -16.03 2.98
CA GLN A 58 -6.67 -17.25 2.42
C GLN A 58 -6.79 -18.35 3.46
N ALA A 59 -6.06 -18.24 4.56
CA ALA A 59 -6.14 -19.10 5.74
C ALA A 59 -5.89 -18.29 7.00
N ALA A 60 -6.16 -18.87 8.16
CA ALA A 60 -5.84 -18.23 9.44
C ALA A 60 -4.34 -17.99 9.57
N LEU A 61 -3.96 -16.82 10.06
CA LEU A 61 -2.58 -16.42 10.34
C LEU A 61 -2.49 -16.02 11.82
N GLU A 62 -1.47 -16.51 12.50
CA GLU A 62 -1.28 -16.22 13.92
C GLU A 62 -0.08 -15.29 14.13
N LYS A 63 -0.21 -14.44 15.15
CA LYS A 63 0.88 -13.61 15.68
C LYS A 63 1.58 -12.72 14.65
N VAL A 64 0.82 -12.14 13.73
CA VAL A 64 1.33 -11.23 12.69
C VAL A 64 1.49 -9.82 13.24
N CYS A 65 2.59 -9.16 12.87
CA CYS A 65 2.77 -7.73 13.07
C CYS A 65 3.62 -7.14 11.94
N PHE A 66 3.54 -5.83 11.77
CA PHE A 66 4.31 -5.08 10.78
C PHE A 66 5.25 -4.10 11.50
N ALA A 67 6.53 -4.14 11.17
CA ALA A 67 7.47 -3.16 11.70
C ALA A 67 7.16 -1.77 11.09
N PRO A 68 6.91 -0.74 11.90
CA PRO A 68 6.53 0.58 11.37
C PRO A 68 7.68 1.29 10.67
N THR A 69 8.92 0.97 11.05
CA THR A 69 10.16 1.58 10.51
C THR A 69 11.31 0.59 10.55
N GLY A 70 12.42 0.94 9.90
CA GLY A 70 13.66 0.17 9.90
C GLY A 70 13.73 -0.91 8.83
N LEU A 71 14.74 -1.77 8.91
CA LEU A 71 15.05 -2.78 7.89
C LEU A 71 13.98 -3.86 7.75
N ASN A 72 13.16 -4.05 8.78
CA ASN A 72 12.08 -5.03 8.78
C ASN A 72 10.72 -4.42 8.40
N SER A 73 10.68 -3.12 8.10
CA SER A 73 9.47 -2.46 7.63
C SER A 73 9.14 -2.92 6.21
N PRO A 74 7.85 -3.15 5.89
CA PRO A 74 7.44 -3.40 4.52
C PRO A 74 7.84 -2.26 3.59
N TYR A 75 8.09 -2.57 2.33
CA TYR A 75 8.31 -1.56 1.29
C TYR A 75 7.86 -2.07 -0.08
N LEU A 76 7.56 -1.15 -0.98
CA LEU A 76 7.41 -1.47 -2.39
C LEU A 76 8.71 -1.16 -3.11
N LEU A 77 9.05 -1.99 -4.09
CA LEU A 77 10.15 -1.78 -5.01
C LEU A 77 9.59 -1.65 -6.42
N ALA A 78 9.78 -0.50 -7.06
CA ALA A 78 9.41 -0.27 -8.44
C ALA A 78 10.47 0.61 -9.12
N ASN A 79 10.79 0.34 -10.38
CA ASN A 79 11.78 1.10 -11.16
C ASN A 79 13.12 1.30 -10.43
N GLY A 80 13.55 0.35 -9.60
CA GLY A 80 14.77 0.44 -8.81
C GLY A 80 14.69 1.34 -7.58
N GLN A 81 13.51 1.86 -7.24
CA GLN A 81 13.28 2.72 -6.08
C GLN A 81 12.45 2.00 -5.01
N ASN A 82 12.75 2.29 -3.75
CA ASN A 82 12.00 1.82 -2.60
C ASN A 82 10.97 2.87 -2.18
N TYR A 83 9.72 2.44 -2.02
CA TYR A 83 8.62 3.26 -1.52
C TYR A 83 8.29 2.82 -0.10
N ARG A 84 8.47 3.74 0.84
CA ARG A 84 8.37 3.46 2.27
C ARG A 84 6.95 3.13 2.70
N TYR A 85 6.84 2.29 3.72
CA TYR A 85 5.60 2.00 4.42
C TYR A 85 5.11 3.20 5.25
N LEU A 86 3.83 3.48 5.21
CA LEU A 86 3.17 4.59 5.91
C LEU A 86 2.18 4.12 6.98
N GLY A 87 2.02 2.81 7.17
CA GLY A 87 0.98 2.23 8.02
C GLY A 87 -0.10 1.55 7.21
N GLY A 88 -1.29 1.42 7.77
CA GLY A 88 -2.40 0.77 7.07
C GLY A 88 -3.62 0.57 7.95
N ASP A 89 -4.63 -0.10 7.38
CA ASP A 89 -5.85 -0.46 8.10
C ASP A 89 -5.83 -1.95 8.44
N ASN A 90 -6.39 -2.28 9.59
CA ASN A 90 -6.41 -3.64 10.12
C ASN A 90 -4.99 -4.23 10.28
N VAL A 91 -4.00 -3.39 10.57
CA VAL A 91 -2.61 -3.75 10.84
C VAL A 91 -2.28 -3.58 12.32
N THR A 92 -1.30 -4.33 12.79
CA THR A 92 -0.77 -4.20 14.15
C THR A 92 0.73 -3.94 14.07
N ALA A 93 1.19 -2.88 14.74
CA ALA A 93 2.60 -2.55 14.78
C ALA A 93 3.36 -3.48 15.75
N CYS A 94 4.53 -3.97 15.32
CA CYS A 94 5.42 -4.73 16.21
C CYS A 94 5.89 -3.85 17.37
N PRO A 95 6.05 -4.40 18.60
CA PRO A 95 6.05 -5.84 18.94
C PRO A 95 4.67 -6.44 19.22
N GLN A 96 3.61 -5.64 19.21
CA GLN A 96 2.26 -6.16 19.35
C GLN A 96 1.93 -7.08 18.18
N ARG A 97 1.14 -8.13 18.45
CA ARG A 97 0.80 -9.14 17.44
C ARG A 97 -0.69 -9.37 17.39
N ARG A 98 -1.19 -9.77 16.23
CA ARG A 98 -2.59 -10.04 16.00
C ARG A 98 -2.76 -11.32 15.17
N ASP A 99 -3.86 -12.02 15.44
CA ASP A 99 -4.32 -13.14 14.62
C ASP A 99 -5.33 -12.64 13.57
N TYR A 100 -5.28 -13.23 12.39
CA TYR A 100 -6.21 -12.98 11.30
C TYR A 100 -6.95 -14.27 10.95
N ALA A 101 -8.25 -14.17 10.71
CA ALA A 101 -9.04 -15.26 10.16
C ALA A 101 -8.87 -15.34 8.63
N ALA A 102 -9.22 -16.46 8.02
CA ALA A 102 -9.33 -16.56 6.58
C ALA A 102 -10.41 -15.58 6.07
N GLY A 103 -10.08 -14.82 5.02
CA GLY A 103 -10.94 -13.79 4.44
C GLY A 103 -10.75 -12.38 5.01
N ASP A 104 -9.96 -12.21 6.08
CA ASP A 104 -9.65 -10.88 6.58
C ASP A 104 -8.88 -10.07 5.55
N VAL A 105 -9.22 -8.78 5.46
CA VAL A 105 -8.52 -7.83 4.58
C VAL A 105 -7.62 -6.93 5.40
N VAL A 106 -6.36 -6.85 4.98
CA VAL A 106 -5.32 -5.99 5.53
C VAL A 106 -4.96 -4.97 4.47
N VAL A 107 -4.92 -3.69 4.80
CA VAL A 107 -4.51 -2.64 3.87
C VAL A 107 -3.16 -2.09 4.29
N LEU A 108 -2.17 -2.18 3.41
CA LEU A 108 -0.86 -1.58 3.60
C LEU A 108 -0.75 -0.32 2.75
N ARG A 109 -0.35 0.80 3.37
CA ARG A 109 -0.12 2.08 2.69
C ARG A 109 1.37 2.34 2.53
N PHE A 110 1.73 2.83 1.36
CA PHE A 110 3.10 3.16 0.99
C PHE A 110 3.16 4.56 0.39
N ALA A 111 4.35 5.16 0.33
CA ALA A 111 4.56 6.37 -0.45
C ALA A 111 4.02 6.17 -1.90
N PRO A 112 3.54 7.25 -2.55
CA PRO A 112 2.91 7.13 -3.86
C PRO A 112 3.88 6.59 -4.91
N LEU A 113 3.45 5.54 -5.63
CA LEU A 113 4.20 5.01 -6.78
C LEU A 113 4.18 6.03 -7.91
N ASP A 114 5.31 6.17 -8.61
CA ASP A 114 5.41 7.01 -9.80
C ASP A 114 4.34 6.63 -10.84
N ALA A 115 3.77 7.63 -11.50
CA ALA A 115 2.68 7.43 -12.46
C ALA A 115 3.04 6.46 -13.59
N GLY A 116 4.31 6.40 -13.98
CA GLY A 116 4.85 5.50 -15.00
C GLY A 116 5.15 4.07 -14.53
N SER A 117 4.94 3.75 -13.24
CA SER A 117 5.19 2.39 -12.74
C SER A 117 4.10 1.45 -13.23
N SER A 118 4.49 0.47 -14.05
CA SER A 118 3.61 -0.61 -14.53
C SER A 118 3.72 -1.88 -13.71
N THR A 119 4.76 -2.01 -12.89
CA THR A 119 5.00 -3.16 -12.01
C THR A 119 5.63 -2.73 -10.69
N PHE A 120 5.39 -3.51 -9.65
CA PHE A 120 6.09 -3.36 -8.38
C PHE A 120 6.32 -4.72 -7.72
N SER A 121 7.19 -4.76 -6.73
CA SER A 121 7.30 -5.88 -5.79
C SER A 121 6.97 -5.39 -4.39
N LEU A 122 6.23 -6.18 -3.61
CA LEU A 122 5.99 -5.94 -2.19
C LEU A 122 6.90 -6.84 -1.38
N THR A 123 7.67 -6.25 -0.49
CA THR A 123 8.56 -6.96 0.41
C THR A 123 8.20 -6.64 1.84
N SER A 124 8.07 -7.67 2.67
CA SER A 124 7.75 -7.52 4.10
C SER A 124 8.96 -7.10 4.97
N GLY A 125 10.06 -6.74 4.34
CA GLY A 125 11.33 -6.40 4.98
C GLY A 125 12.34 -7.55 4.98
N SER A 126 13.63 -7.22 5.03
CA SER A 126 14.69 -8.22 5.13
C SER A 126 14.75 -8.75 6.57
N GLN A 127 14.11 -9.84 6.87
CA GLN A 127 14.45 -10.61 8.06
C GLN A 127 15.77 -11.32 7.79
N LYS A 128 16.89 -10.67 8.06
CA LYS A 128 18.10 -11.39 8.40
C LYS A 128 17.79 -12.07 9.73
N GLN A 129 17.44 -13.33 9.69
CA GLN A 129 17.44 -14.18 10.86
C GLN A 129 18.83 -14.09 11.48
N SER A 130 18.91 -13.44 12.63
CA SER A 130 20.03 -13.67 13.53
C SER A 130 19.96 -15.13 13.91
N ALA A 131 21.02 -15.89 13.68
CA ALA A 131 21.09 -17.35 13.85
C ALA A 131 20.78 -17.81 15.30
N ASP A 132 20.61 -16.90 16.24
CA ASP A 132 20.37 -17.16 17.66
C ASP A 132 18.95 -16.92 18.15
N ALA A 133 18.03 -16.49 17.30
CA ALA A 133 16.64 -16.28 17.68
C ALA A 133 15.79 -17.47 17.24
N VAL A 134 15.51 -18.39 18.16
CA VAL A 134 14.46 -19.41 18.06
C VAL A 134 13.08 -18.71 18.20
N SER A 135 12.82 -17.74 17.34
CA SER A 135 11.50 -17.17 17.16
C SER A 135 10.94 -17.69 15.85
N PRO A 136 9.74 -18.28 15.82
CA PRO A 136 9.15 -18.66 14.57
C PRO A 136 9.14 -17.42 13.68
N ALA A 137 9.77 -17.51 12.50
CA ALA A 137 9.87 -16.41 11.56
C ALA A 137 8.47 -15.87 11.30
N ALA A 138 8.27 -14.57 11.56
CA ALA A 138 7.03 -13.93 11.15
C ALA A 138 6.84 -14.16 9.65
N PRO A 139 5.63 -14.52 9.21
CA PRO A 139 5.40 -14.84 7.80
C PRO A 139 5.84 -13.64 6.95
N SER A 140 6.74 -13.88 6.02
CA SER A 140 7.17 -12.86 5.08
C SER A 140 6.17 -12.79 3.92
N TRP A 141 5.51 -11.65 3.76
CA TRP A 141 4.56 -11.43 2.66
C TRP A 141 5.28 -10.78 1.49
N ASN A 142 5.93 -11.59 0.69
CA ASN A 142 6.69 -11.10 -0.45
C ASN A 142 5.95 -11.44 -1.75
N PHE A 143 5.71 -10.42 -2.56
CA PHE A 143 5.12 -10.53 -3.89
C PHE A 143 6.08 -9.93 -4.90
N ILE A 144 6.47 -10.72 -5.89
CA ILE A 144 7.40 -10.28 -6.91
C ILE A 144 6.66 -9.97 -8.20
N ARG A 145 6.99 -8.83 -8.80
CA ARG A 145 6.49 -8.39 -10.09
C ARG A 145 4.96 -8.40 -10.20
N VAL A 146 4.30 -7.66 -9.31
CA VAL A 146 2.87 -7.38 -9.43
C VAL A 146 2.65 -6.43 -10.60
N ILE A 147 1.79 -6.79 -11.54
CA ILE A 147 1.50 -5.97 -12.72
C ILE A 147 0.34 -5.04 -12.41
N LEU A 148 0.49 -3.76 -12.76
CA LEU A 148 -0.54 -2.73 -12.68
C LEU A 148 -1.16 -2.54 -14.06
N ASN A 149 -2.45 -2.76 -14.20
CA ASN A 149 -3.22 -2.55 -15.44
C ASN A 149 -3.96 -1.22 -15.39
#